data_0d85e1ecf5a2b9593f55824b3478ab73
#
_entry.id   0d85e1ecf5a2b9593f55824b3478ab73
#
_cell.length_a   1.000
_cell.length_b   1.000
_cell.length_c   1.000
_cell.angle_alpha   90.00
_cell.angle_beta   90.00
_cell.angle_gamma   90.00
#
_symmetry.space_group_name_H-M   'P 1'
#
loop_
_entity.id
_entity.type
_entity.pdbx_description
1 polymer ?
#
loop_
_entity_poly.entity_id
_entity_poly.type
_entity_poly.pdbx_seq_one_letter_code
_entity_poly.pdbx_strand_id
1 'polypeptide(L)'
;KINIELSSMVFINQNSDTEKLVTALNIKKHYPNLRLSVALDNSELKETFIAAGVEQVILQHEISSKLLASYIFEPDVANYSESIMSFAKSDDDFDIKQFKVVADNPYLNKNYEEVFFNLKMKYNGVLLGISKVKDTGERELIKNPAFDLKIKLGDYLIIILNGRAHQQITKVFNIEEGLIQ
;
A
#
# COMPACT_ATOMS: atom_id res chain seq x y z
N LYS A 1 -12.82 6.18 -25.14
CA LYS A 1 -13.87 5.91 -24.14
C LYS A 1 -13.24 4.98 -23.11
N ILE A 2 -13.15 5.41 -21.85
CA ILE A 2 -12.73 4.54 -20.75
C ILE A 2 -13.96 3.74 -20.33
N ASN A 3 -13.82 2.42 -20.24
CA ASN A 3 -14.91 1.57 -19.75
C ASN A 3 -14.84 1.50 -18.21
N ILE A 4 -15.45 2.48 -17.55
CA ILE A 4 -15.44 2.62 -16.09
C ILE A 4 -16.07 1.41 -15.39
N GLU A 5 -17.04 0.74 -16.02
CA GLU A 5 -17.76 -0.40 -15.46
C GLU A 5 -16.87 -1.62 -15.20
N LEU A 6 -15.76 -1.75 -15.95
CA LEU A 6 -14.80 -2.84 -15.78
C LEU A 6 -13.60 -2.47 -14.89
N SER A 7 -13.61 -1.24 -14.34
CA SER A 7 -12.50 -0.77 -13.51
C SER A 7 -12.71 -1.14 -12.04
N SER A 8 -11.69 -1.69 -11.39
CA SER A 8 -11.69 -1.94 -9.93
C SER A 8 -11.47 -0.66 -9.12
N MET A 9 -10.81 0.34 -9.72
CA MET A 9 -10.51 1.63 -9.09
C MET A 9 -10.33 2.71 -10.18
N VAL A 10 -10.68 3.94 -9.85
CA VAL A 10 -10.38 5.13 -10.67
C VAL A 10 -9.51 6.10 -9.86
N PHE A 11 -8.39 6.51 -10.46
CA PHE A 11 -7.52 7.56 -9.93
C PHE A 11 -7.81 8.89 -10.63
N ILE A 12 -8.15 9.92 -9.86
CA ILE A 12 -8.48 11.26 -10.34
C ILE A 12 -7.28 12.17 -10.07
N ASN A 13 -6.69 12.69 -11.15
CA ASN A 13 -5.55 13.61 -11.10
C ASN A 13 -5.69 14.71 -12.18
N GLN A 14 -6.63 15.62 -11.95
CA GLN A 14 -6.87 16.81 -12.79
C GLN A 14 -6.12 18.02 -12.21
N ASN A 15 -6.08 19.12 -12.97
CA ASN A 15 -5.32 20.31 -12.58
C ASN A 15 -5.97 21.12 -11.43
N SER A 16 -7.26 20.98 -11.19
CA SER A 16 -8.01 21.74 -10.18
C SER A 16 -8.73 20.82 -9.22
N ASP A 17 -8.59 21.06 -7.92
CA ASP A 17 -9.29 20.29 -6.89
C ASP A 17 -10.81 20.42 -7.02
N THR A 18 -11.31 21.57 -7.52
CA THR A 18 -12.73 21.74 -7.83
C THR A 18 -13.20 20.80 -8.95
N GLU A 19 -12.43 20.69 -10.04
CA GLU A 19 -12.74 19.76 -11.13
C GLU A 19 -12.66 18.31 -10.66
N LYS A 20 -11.66 17.97 -9.83
CA LYS A 20 -11.54 16.64 -9.22
C LYS A 20 -12.78 16.30 -8.40
N LEU A 21 -13.30 17.26 -7.60
CA LEU A 21 -14.50 17.03 -6.78
C LEU A 21 -15.74 16.80 -7.64
N VAL A 22 -15.97 17.65 -8.66
CA VAL A 22 -17.09 17.47 -9.60
C VAL A 22 -17.01 16.11 -10.29
N THR A 23 -15.81 15.70 -10.71
CA THR A 23 -15.59 14.41 -11.34
C THR A 23 -15.89 13.27 -10.39
N ALA A 24 -15.41 13.34 -9.14
CA ALA A 24 -15.67 12.32 -8.11
C ALA A 24 -17.16 12.18 -7.83
N LEU A 25 -17.88 13.29 -7.65
CA LEU A 25 -19.32 13.29 -7.42
C LEU A 25 -20.10 12.70 -8.62
N ASN A 26 -19.70 13.03 -9.84
CA ASN A 26 -20.34 12.47 -11.03
C ASN A 26 -20.10 10.96 -11.15
N ILE A 27 -18.88 10.50 -10.87
CA ILE A 27 -18.58 9.06 -10.89
C ILE A 27 -19.39 8.34 -9.80
N LYS A 28 -19.40 8.84 -8.58
CA LYS A 28 -20.14 8.23 -7.47
C LYS A 28 -21.66 8.22 -7.69
N LYS A 29 -22.19 9.22 -8.35
CA LYS A 29 -23.62 9.26 -8.74
C LYS A 29 -24.00 8.11 -9.65
N HIS A 30 -23.15 7.72 -10.59
CA HIS A 30 -23.44 6.67 -11.58
C HIS A 30 -22.90 5.30 -11.16
N TYR A 31 -21.79 5.29 -10.38
CA TYR A 31 -21.06 4.09 -9.95
C TYR A 31 -20.76 4.17 -8.45
N PRO A 32 -21.76 4.04 -7.56
CA PRO A 32 -21.61 4.26 -6.11
C PRO A 32 -20.57 3.35 -5.43
N ASN A 33 -20.43 2.11 -5.94
CA ASN A 33 -19.52 1.12 -5.37
C ASN A 33 -18.10 1.18 -5.94
N LEU A 34 -17.85 2.02 -6.97
CA LEU A 34 -16.55 2.13 -7.58
C LEU A 34 -15.56 2.83 -6.63
N ARG A 35 -14.42 2.23 -6.43
CA ARG A 35 -13.36 2.79 -5.58
C ARG A 35 -12.72 3.99 -6.27
N LEU A 36 -12.63 5.09 -5.53
CA LEU A 36 -12.00 6.33 -6.03
C LEU A 36 -10.78 6.68 -5.19
N SER A 37 -9.71 7.04 -5.87
CA SER A 37 -8.52 7.65 -5.30
C SER A 37 -8.31 9.00 -5.96
N VAL A 38 -7.89 10.01 -5.19
CA VAL A 38 -7.66 11.36 -5.70
C VAL A 38 -6.35 11.93 -5.16
N ALA A 39 -5.61 12.64 -6.02
CA ALA A 39 -4.48 13.44 -5.60
C ALA A 39 -4.95 14.90 -5.40
N LEU A 40 -4.75 15.46 -4.19
CA LEU A 40 -5.13 16.84 -3.85
C LEU A 40 -3.91 17.71 -3.60
N ASP A 41 -4.07 18.97 -3.99
CA ASP A 41 -3.11 20.02 -3.67
C ASP A 41 -3.49 20.74 -2.36
N ASN A 42 -4.79 20.96 -2.10
CA ASN A 42 -5.28 21.59 -0.88
C ASN A 42 -5.74 20.55 0.16
N SER A 43 -5.00 20.46 1.27
CA SER A 43 -5.31 19.52 2.36
C SER A 43 -6.65 19.81 3.07
N GLU A 44 -7.14 21.05 3.05
CA GLU A 44 -8.42 21.44 3.67
C GLU A 44 -9.62 20.75 3.02
N LEU A 45 -9.48 20.34 1.76
CA LEU A 45 -10.55 19.65 1.03
C LEU A 45 -10.62 18.15 1.31
N LYS A 46 -9.69 17.58 2.06
CA LYS A 46 -9.62 16.14 2.33
C LYS A 46 -10.95 15.58 2.85
N GLU A 47 -11.49 16.18 3.88
CA GLU A 47 -12.76 15.72 4.47
C GLU A 47 -13.95 15.84 3.51
N THR A 48 -13.93 16.87 2.65
CA THR A 48 -14.95 17.04 1.61
C THR A 48 -14.93 15.89 0.60
N PHE A 49 -13.73 15.45 0.18
CA PHE A 49 -13.60 14.32 -0.74
C PHE A 49 -13.97 12.99 -0.09
N ILE A 50 -13.63 12.79 1.18
CA ILE A 50 -14.06 11.62 1.95
C ILE A 50 -15.59 11.59 2.03
N ALA A 51 -16.23 12.72 2.35
CA ALA A 51 -17.68 12.84 2.39
C ALA A 51 -18.33 12.62 1.02
N ALA A 52 -17.63 12.96 -0.07
CA ALA A 52 -18.05 12.66 -1.44
C ALA A 52 -17.87 11.18 -1.85
N GLY A 53 -17.39 10.32 -0.92
CA GLY A 53 -17.20 8.89 -1.13
C GLY A 53 -15.88 8.50 -1.76
N VAL A 54 -14.88 9.39 -1.77
CA VAL A 54 -13.51 9.04 -2.19
C VAL A 54 -12.86 8.21 -1.08
N GLU A 55 -12.34 7.05 -1.45
CA GLU A 55 -11.73 6.11 -0.49
C GLU A 55 -10.32 6.50 -0.10
N GLN A 56 -9.53 7.00 -1.06
CA GLN A 56 -8.15 7.39 -0.82
C GLN A 56 -7.91 8.83 -1.28
N VAL A 57 -7.45 9.67 -0.36
CA VAL A 57 -7.04 11.04 -0.64
C VAL A 57 -5.54 11.15 -0.42
N ILE A 58 -4.81 11.47 -1.49
CA ILE A 58 -3.36 11.61 -1.52
C ILE A 58 -3.02 13.10 -1.52
N LEU A 59 -2.36 13.58 -0.46
CA LEU A 59 -1.91 14.97 -0.34
C LEU A 59 -0.50 15.11 -0.91
N GLN A 60 -0.39 15.58 -2.15
CA GLN A 60 0.88 15.62 -2.89
C GLN A 60 1.94 16.48 -2.20
N HIS A 61 1.54 17.67 -1.72
CA HIS A 61 2.47 18.58 -1.04
C HIS A 61 3.00 18.03 0.28
N GLU A 62 2.21 17.25 1.02
CA GLU A 62 2.69 16.64 2.26
C GLU A 62 3.77 15.59 2.00
N ILE A 63 3.58 14.77 0.97
CA ILE A 63 4.54 13.73 0.60
C ILE A 63 5.84 14.36 0.12
N SER A 64 5.75 15.32 -0.81
CA SER A 64 6.93 15.99 -1.35
C SER A 64 7.67 16.81 -0.29
N SER A 65 6.99 17.48 0.61
CA SER A 65 7.62 18.24 1.71
C SER A 65 8.37 17.33 2.68
N LYS A 66 7.80 16.17 3.02
CA LYS A 66 8.49 15.18 3.87
C LYS A 66 9.76 14.65 3.20
N LEU A 67 9.67 14.34 1.91
CA LEU A 67 10.81 13.86 1.15
C LEU A 67 11.90 14.93 1.02
N LEU A 68 11.54 16.18 0.72
CA LEU A 68 12.47 17.31 0.67
C LEU A 68 13.17 17.54 2.02
N ALA A 69 12.44 17.49 3.13
CA ALA A 69 13.01 17.59 4.46
C ALA A 69 14.04 16.46 4.72
N SER A 70 13.68 15.23 4.31
CA SER A 70 14.60 14.09 4.44
C SER A 70 15.88 14.29 3.60
N TYR A 71 15.78 14.83 2.38
CA TYR A 71 16.95 15.14 1.56
C TYR A 71 17.90 16.15 2.21
N ILE A 72 17.37 17.10 2.98
CA ILE A 72 18.16 18.12 3.68
C ILE A 72 18.89 17.53 4.90
N PHE A 73 18.19 16.72 5.69
CA PHE A 73 18.69 16.26 7.00
C PHE A 73 19.26 14.84 6.97
N GLU A 74 18.73 13.97 6.11
CA GLU A 74 19.06 12.54 6.05
C GLU A 74 19.08 12.06 4.59
N PRO A 75 20.01 12.54 3.75
CA PRO A 75 19.98 12.31 2.30
C PRO A 75 20.01 10.82 1.91
N ASP A 76 20.71 9.98 2.66
CA ASP A 76 20.75 8.54 2.38
C ASP A 76 19.41 7.88 2.67
N VAL A 77 18.67 8.34 3.69
CA VAL A 77 17.30 7.87 3.97
C VAL A 77 16.36 8.28 2.86
N ALA A 78 16.46 9.51 2.35
CA ALA A 78 15.67 9.98 1.23
C ALA A 78 15.91 9.15 -0.04
N ASN A 79 17.18 8.99 -0.42
CA ASN A 79 17.57 8.17 -1.58
C ASN A 79 17.12 6.72 -1.45
N TYR A 80 17.29 6.12 -0.28
CA TYR A 80 16.83 4.75 0.00
C TYR A 80 15.31 4.64 -0.12
N SER A 81 14.57 5.57 0.49
CA SER A 81 13.11 5.58 0.45
C SER A 81 12.57 5.73 -0.98
N GLU A 82 13.16 6.62 -1.79
CA GLU A 82 12.80 6.77 -3.20
C GLU A 82 13.08 5.49 -3.99
N SER A 83 14.25 4.88 -3.76
CA SER A 83 14.65 3.65 -4.44
C SER A 83 13.68 2.50 -4.16
N ILE A 84 13.32 2.25 -2.90
CA ILE A 84 12.46 1.11 -2.53
C ILE A 84 10.96 1.35 -2.80
N MET A 85 10.52 2.61 -2.98
CA MET A 85 9.16 2.93 -3.42
C MET A 85 8.98 2.85 -4.93
N SER A 86 10.07 2.82 -5.70
CA SER A 86 10.02 2.63 -7.14
C SER A 86 9.79 1.16 -7.49
N PHE A 87 9.24 0.90 -8.69
CA PHE A 87 9.19 -0.48 -9.19
C PHE A 87 10.58 -1.00 -9.48
N ALA A 88 10.87 -2.24 -9.05
CA ALA A 88 12.10 -2.93 -9.37
C ALA A 88 12.28 -3.00 -10.91
N LYS A 89 13.43 -2.54 -11.39
CA LYS A 89 13.79 -2.53 -12.82
C LYS A 89 14.51 -3.81 -13.24
N SER A 90 15.03 -4.55 -12.27
CA SER A 90 15.75 -5.81 -12.46
C SER A 90 15.43 -6.79 -11.35
N ASP A 91 15.80 -8.06 -11.55
CA ASP A 91 15.61 -9.13 -10.54
C ASP A 91 16.41 -8.89 -9.25
N ASP A 92 17.43 -8.04 -9.28
CA ASP A 92 18.27 -7.73 -8.13
C ASP A 92 17.85 -6.45 -7.39
N ASP A 93 16.98 -5.62 -7.99
CA ASP A 93 16.46 -4.41 -7.36
C ASP A 93 15.43 -4.75 -6.30
N PHE A 94 15.51 -4.00 -5.19
CA PHE A 94 14.57 -4.15 -4.07
C PHE A 94 13.45 -3.14 -4.15
N ASP A 95 12.24 -3.58 -3.84
CA ASP A 95 11.08 -2.73 -3.61
C ASP A 95 10.21 -3.22 -2.45
N ILE A 96 9.25 -2.40 -2.04
CA ILE A 96 8.30 -2.76 -0.98
C ILE A 96 7.05 -3.37 -1.60
N LYS A 97 6.70 -4.56 -1.14
CA LYS A 97 5.48 -5.28 -1.52
C LYS A 97 4.59 -5.54 -0.33
N GLN A 98 3.29 -5.64 -0.57
CA GLN A 98 2.33 -6.11 0.44
C GLN A 98 1.60 -7.36 -0.05
N PHE A 99 1.47 -8.35 0.83
CA PHE A 99 0.78 -9.61 0.55
C PHE A 99 -0.29 -9.90 1.58
N LYS A 100 -1.50 -10.22 1.11
CA LYS A 100 -2.61 -10.64 2.00
C LYS A 100 -2.34 -12.02 2.56
N VAL A 101 -2.60 -12.20 3.84
CA VAL A 101 -2.55 -13.53 4.48
C VAL A 101 -3.86 -14.26 4.20
N VAL A 102 -3.81 -15.26 3.36
CA VAL A 102 -4.92 -16.15 2.99
C VAL A 102 -4.87 -17.44 3.80
N ALA A 103 -5.89 -18.29 3.69
CA ALA A 103 -6.05 -19.47 4.54
C ALA A 103 -4.93 -20.51 4.39
N ASP A 104 -4.34 -20.62 3.23
CA ASP A 104 -3.22 -21.52 2.90
C ASP A 104 -1.83 -20.86 3.03
N ASN A 105 -1.77 -19.61 3.53
CA ASN A 105 -0.50 -18.94 3.75
C ASN A 105 0.32 -19.64 4.84
N PRO A 106 1.59 -20.01 4.58
CA PRO A 106 2.42 -20.78 5.53
C PRO A 106 2.74 -20.02 6.82
N TYR A 107 2.52 -18.72 6.85
CA TYR A 107 2.75 -17.85 8.00
C TYR A 107 1.49 -17.54 8.82
N LEU A 108 0.35 -18.10 8.42
CA LEU A 108 -0.88 -17.98 9.20
C LEU A 108 -0.71 -18.53 10.61
N ASN A 109 -1.11 -17.75 11.63
CA ASN A 109 -0.97 -18.04 13.07
C ASN A 109 0.46 -18.13 13.62
N LYS A 110 1.48 -17.79 12.80
CA LYS A 110 2.87 -17.67 13.26
C LYS A 110 3.10 -16.34 13.96
N ASN A 111 4.12 -16.29 14.81
CA ASN A 111 4.59 -15.05 15.42
C ASN A 111 5.42 -14.25 14.43
N TYR A 112 5.40 -12.91 14.59
CA TYR A 112 6.19 -11.99 13.76
C TYR A 112 7.67 -12.36 13.73
N GLU A 113 8.27 -12.72 14.88
CA GLU A 113 9.67 -13.15 14.98
C GLU A 113 10.00 -14.30 14.03
N GLU A 114 9.20 -15.39 14.12
CA GLU A 114 9.39 -16.57 13.29
C GLU A 114 9.35 -16.22 11.79
N VAL A 115 8.39 -15.39 11.40
CA VAL A 115 8.21 -14.98 10.00
C VAL A 115 9.31 -14.04 9.54
N PHE A 116 9.71 -13.10 10.39
CA PHE A 116 10.80 -12.16 10.11
C PHE A 116 12.10 -12.90 9.81
N PHE A 117 12.52 -13.81 10.69
CA PHE A 117 13.73 -14.58 10.48
C PHE A 117 13.63 -15.55 9.31
N ASN A 118 12.48 -16.19 9.10
CA ASN A 118 12.27 -17.09 7.97
C ASN A 118 12.37 -16.36 6.64
N LEU A 119 11.71 -15.21 6.50
CA LEU A 119 11.77 -14.39 5.30
C LEU A 119 13.20 -13.91 5.02
N LYS A 120 13.92 -13.47 6.06
CA LYS A 120 15.30 -13.01 5.91
C LYS A 120 16.24 -14.13 5.50
N MET A 121 16.21 -15.26 6.18
CA MET A 121 17.14 -16.36 5.97
C MET A 121 16.88 -17.11 4.65
N LYS A 122 15.61 -17.28 4.29
CA LYS A 122 15.24 -18.13 3.16
C LYS A 122 15.13 -17.36 1.83
N TYR A 123 14.67 -16.10 1.88
CA TYR A 123 14.37 -15.31 0.69
C TYR A 123 15.16 -13.99 0.62
N ASN A 124 16.01 -13.72 1.60
CA ASN A 124 16.66 -12.41 1.76
C ASN A 124 15.66 -11.23 1.79
N GLY A 125 14.42 -11.50 2.20
CA GLY A 125 13.37 -10.50 2.36
C GLY A 125 13.39 -9.89 3.76
N VAL A 126 12.89 -8.68 3.92
CA VAL A 126 12.77 -8.01 5.21
C VAL A 126 11.30 -7.68 5.49
N LEU A 127 10.73 -8.31 6.53
CA LEU A 127 9.38 -8.00 7.00
C LEU A 127 9.42 -6.68 7.80
N LEU A 128 8.87 -5.61 7.22
CA LEU A 128 8.88 -4.26 7.82
C LEU A 128 7.74 -4.05 8.81
N GLY A 129 6.59 -4.62 8.52
CA GLY A 129 5.39 -4.38 9.29
C GLY A 129 4.22 -5.25 8.87
N ILE A 130 3.14 -5.08 9.60
CA ILE A 130 1.88 -5.80 9.34
C ILE A 130 0.75 -4.79 9.31
N SER A 131 -0.10 -4.84 8.28
CA SER A 131 -1.37 -4.12 8.30
C SER A 131 -2.47 -5.07 8.77
N LYS A 132 -2.92 -4.85 10.00
CA LYS A 132 -3.99 -5.62 10.64
C LYS A 132 -5.36 -5.16 10.19
N VAL A 133 -6.26 -6.12 9.98
CA VAL A 133 -7.68 -5.83 9.77
C VAL A 133 -8.40 -5.88 11.11
N LYS A 134 -9.03 -4.77 11.51
CA LYS A 134 -9.86 -4.68 12.71
C LYS A 134 -11.23 -5.30 12.47
N ASP A 135 -11.95 -5.60 13.54
CA ASP A 135 -13.33 -6.11 13.47
C ASP A 135 -14.28 -5.12 12.76
N THR A 136 -13.94 -3.84 12.74
CA THR A 136 -14.65 -2.79 11.98
C THR A 136 -14.43 -2.83 10.48
N GLY A 137 -13.49 -3.67 9.99
CA GLY A 137 -13.02 -3.68 8.61
C GLY A 137 -11.93 -2.63 8.31
N GLU A 138 -11.65 -1.73 9.24
CA GLU A 138 -10.55 -0.78 9.12
C GLU A 138 -9.20 -1.48 9.22
N ARG A 139 -8.17 -0.87 8.61
CA ARG A 139 -6.81 -1.39 8.62
C ARG A 139 -5.91 -0.52 9.49
N GLU A 140 -5.12 -1.18 10.34
CA GLU A 140 -4.12 -0.55 11.18
C GLU A 140 -2.72 -1.01 10.78
N LEU A 141 -1.88 -0.06 10.35
CA LEU A 141 -0.49 -0.33 10.02
C LEU A 141 0.36 -0.35 11.29
N ILE A 142 0.85 -1.53 11.67
CA ILE A 142 1.79 -1.72 12.77
C ILE A 142 3.20 -1.72 12.17
N LYS A 143 3.95 -0.66 12.47
CA LYS A 143 5.37 -0.52 12.10
C LYS A 143 6.23 -1.18 13.16
N ASN A 144 7.23 -1.95 12.76
CA ASN A 144 8.12 -2.66 13.67
C ASN A 144 7.34 -3.42 14.78
N PRO A 145 6.55 -4.44 14.42
CA PRO A 145 5.71 -5.19 15.35
C PRO A 145 6.51 -5.86 16.46
N ALA A 146 5.88 -6.08 17.63
CA ALA A 146 6.45 -6.91 18.67
C ALA A 146 6.64 -8.35 18.17
N PHE A 147 7.67 -9.03 18.66
CA PHE A 147 8.07 -10.36 18.21
C PHE A 147 6.98 -11.43 18.41
N ASP A 148 6.20 -11.32 19.45
CA ASP A 148 5.10 -12.23 19.79
C ASP A 148 3.79 -11.94 19.05
N LEU A 149 3.73 -10.86 18.25
CA LEU A 149 2.55 -10.50 17.46
C LEU A 149 2.20 -11.63 16.49
N LYS A 150 0.98 -12.17 16.61
CA LYS A 150 0.48 -13.22 15.70
C LYS A 150 -0.06 -12.65 14.40
N ILE A 151 0.34 -13.29 13.32
CA ILE A 151 -0.19 -13.06 11.97
C ILE A 151 -1.51 -13.80 11.81
N LYS A 152 -2.55 -13.10 11.39
CA LYS A 152 -3.91 -13.63 11.25
C LYS A 152 -4.39 -13.60 9.81
N LEU A 153 -5.43 -14.36 9.55
CA LEU A 153 -6.14 -14.34 8.26
C LEU A 153 -6.61 -12.92 7.93
N GLY A 154 -6.37 -12.47 6.72
CA GLY A 154 -6.75 -11.14 6.25
C GLY A 154 -5.73 -10.04 6.56
N ASP A 155 -4.74 -10.27 7.43
CA ASP A 155 -3.63 -9.34 7.62
C ASP A 155 -2.86 -9.15 6.30
N TYR A 156 -2.09 -8.05 6.20
CA TYR A 156 -1.15 -7.86 5.10
C TYR A 156 0.28 -7.77 5.63
N LEU A 157 1.16 -8.56 5.06
CA LEU A 157 2.60 -8.52 5.33
C LEU A 157 3.24 -7.48 4.41
N ILE A 158 4.00 -6.54 4.98
CA ILE A 158 4.74 -5.51 4.24
C ILE A 158 6.21 -5.91 4.24
N ILE A 159 6.72 -6.24 3.06
CA ILE A 159 8.01 -6.90 2.90
C ILE A 159 8.86 -6.16 1.87
N ILE A 160 10.14 -5.94 2.18
CA ILE A 160 11.13 -5.57 1.16
C ILE A 160 11.65 -6.85 0.51
N LEU A 161 11.56 -6.92 -0.81
CA LEU A 161 11.99 -8.06 -1.62
C LEU A 161 12.69 -7.58 -2.88
N ASN A 162 13.62 -8.39 -3.39
CA ASN A 162 14.06 -8.24 -4.78
C ASN A 162 13.17 -9.08 -5.73
N GLY A 163 13.32 -8.88 -7.04
CA GLY A 163 12.50 -9.55 -8.04
C GLY A 163 12.53 -11.08 -7.94
N ARG A 164 13.69 -11.68 -7.64
CA ARG A 164 13.82 -13.15 -7.46
C ARG A 164 13.04 -13.65 -6.24
N ALA A 165 13.18 -12.95 -5.12
CA ALA A 165 12.47 -13.29 -3.89
C ALA A 165 10.96 -13.10 -4.05
N HIS A 166 10.53 -12.04 -4.77
CA HIS A 166 9.15 -11.77 -5.10
C HIS A 166 8.50 -12.95 -5.83
N GLN A 167 9.13 -13.46 -6.92
CA GLN A 167 8.63 -14.61 -7.66
C GLN A 167 8.49 -15.88 -6.80
N GLN A 168 9.41 -16.10 -5.86
CA GLN A 168 9.35 -17.23 -4.94
C GLN A 168 8.23 -17.07 -3.91
N ILE A 169 8.09 -15.89 -3.33
CA ILE A 169 7.10 -15.60 -2.30
C ILE A 169 5.69 -15.62 -2.87
N THR A 170 5.46 -15.07 -4.06
CA THR A 170 4.16 -15.17 -4.75
C THR A 170 3.70 -16.61 -4.91
N LYS A 171 4.61 -17.51 -5.28
CA LYS A 171 4.31 -18.96 -5.37
C LYS A 171 4.03 -19.59 -4.01
N VAL A 172 4.81 -19.24 -2.99
CA VAL A 172 4.67 -19.80 -1.63
C VAL A 172 3.40 -19.30 -0.94
N PHE A 173 3.03 -18.04 -1.17
CA PHE A 173 1.82 -17.45 -0.59
C PHE A 173 0.57 -17.76 -1.41
N ASN A 174 0.74 -18.25 -2.64
CA ASN A 174 -0.33 -18.51 -3.60
C ASN A 174 -1.24 -17.31 -3.82
N ILE A 175 -0.65 -16.12 -3.85
CA ILE A 175 -1.36 -14.84 -4.02
C ILE A 175 -0.41 -13.78 -4.59
N GLU A 176 -0.94 -12.92 -5.45
CA GLU A 176 -0.20 -11.77 -5.97
C GLU A 176 -0.10 -10.65 -4.91
N GLU A 177 0.86 -9.76 -5.13
CA GLU A 177 1.00 -8.57 -4.27
C GLU A 177 -0.16 -7.58 -4.50
N GLY A 178 -0.30 -6.65 -3.55
CA GLY A 178 -1.24 -5.54 -3.65
C GLY A 178 -2.47 -5.68 -2.77
N LEU A 179 -3.46 -4.86 -3.05
CA LEU A 179 -4.73 -4.86 -2.35
C LEU A 179 -5.70 -5.81 -3.05
N ILE A 180 -5.87 -7.00 -2.49
CA ILE A 180 -6.76 -8.03 -3.03
C ILE A 180 -8.11 -7.93 -2.31
N GLN A 181 -9.15 -7.84 -3.12
CA GLN A 181 -10.55 -7.77 -2.66
C GLN A 181 -11.04 -9.11 -2.16
#